data_6163ef1753c4d50a8cb3660b3c04162d
#
_entry.id   6163ef1753c4d50a8cb3660b3c04162d
#
_cell.length_a   1.000
_cell.length_b   1.000
_cell.length_c   1.000
_cell.angle_alpha   90.00
_cell.angle_beta   90.00
_cell.angle_gamma   90.00
#
_symmetry.space_group_name_H-M   'P 1'
#
loop_
_entity.id
_entity.type
_entity.pdbx_description
1 polymer ?
#
loop_
_entity_poly.entity_id
_entity_poly.type
_entity_poly.pdbx_seq_one_letter_code
_entity_poly.pdbx_strand_id
1 'polypeptide(L)'
;AYQPVRALATLNITINQGLSAAARILPIIDEKSELKENEDDIKLKIKTGDIEFKDISFKYDNERESNVLNSVNIKMLGGKMTSIVGHSGAGKSTILNLIPRFYDSISGDIKIDNQSIYKCTISSLRKNISLVSQDTTLFDDTIRNNIAYANLDASQKEIEDAAKYSFANE
;
A
#
# COMPACT_ATOMS: atom_id res chain seq x y z
N ALA A 1 41.11 18.64 -38.38
CA ALA A 1 39.75 18.19 -38.75
C ALA A 1 39.28 16.93 -38.01
N TYR A 2 40.17 16.17 -37.33
CA TYR A 2 39.83 14.88 -36.69
C TYR A 2 39.03 15.01 -35.35
N GLN A 3 39.29 16.02 -34.54
CA GLN A 3 38.66 16.23 -33.24
C GLN A 3 37.13 16.43 -33.33
N PRO A 4 36.55 17.24 -34.22
CA PRO A 4 35.11 17.41 -34.31
C PRO A 4 34.35 16.11 -34.68
N VAL A 5 34.93 15.26 -35.55
CA VAL A 5 34.34 13.99 -35.95
C VAL A 5 34.28 12.98 -34.79
N ARG A 6 35.35 12.98 -33.98
CA ARG A 6 35.40 12.14 -32.77
C ARG A 6 34.39 12.63 -31.72
N ALA A 7 34.24 13.94 -31.57
CA ALA A 7 33.24 14.49 -30.66
C ALA A 7 31.80 14.13 -31.07
N LEU A 8 31.48 14.17 -32.35
CA LEU A 8 30.18 13.73 -32.87
C LEU A 8 29.91 12.23 -32.65
N ALA A 9 30.92 11.38 -32.83
CA ALA A 9 30.81 9.97 -32.56
C ALA A 9 30.55 9.70 -31.06
N THR A 10 31.28 10.38 -30.17
CA THR A 10 31.08 10.27 -28.72
C THR A 10 29.71 10.79 -28.31
N LEU A 11 29.23 11.89 -28.90
CA LEU A 11 27.91 12.43 -28.64
C LEU A 11 26.81 11.43 -28.98
N ASN A 12 26.90 10.76 -30.14
CA ASN A 12 25.96 9.73 -30.54
C ASN A 12 25.89 8.57 -29.53
N ILE A 13 27.05 8.10 -29.05
CA ILE A 13 27.12 7.05 -28.02
C ILE A 13 26.45 7.51 -26.72
N THR A 14 26.75 8.73 -26.25
CA THR A 14 26.19 9.29 -25.02
C THR A 14 24.67 9.45 -25.13
N ILE A 15 24.17 9.95 -26.27
CA ILE A 15 22.71 10.07 -26.51
C ILE A 15 22.04 8.71 -26.47
N ASN A 16 22.60 7.70 -27.14
CA ASN A 16 22.02 6.35 -27.15
C ASN A 16 22.04 5.71 -25.75
N GLN A 17 23.07 5.93 -24.95
CA GLN A 17 23.11 5.49 -23.56
C GLN A 17 22.05 6.20 -22.73
N GLY A 18 21.89 7.51 -22.88
CA GLY A 18 20.84 8.28 -22.21
C GLY A 18 19.43 7.85 -22.59
N LEU A 19 19.18 7.63 -23.88
CA LEU A 19 17.90 7.12 -24.38
C LEU A 19 17.59 5.72 -23.84
N SER A 20 18.60 4.84 -23.77
CA SER A 20 18.44 3.49 -23.22
C SER A 20 18.13 3.51 -21.72
N ALA A 21 18.71 4.43 -20.97
CA ALA A 21 18.40 4.62 -19.56
C ALA A 21 16.97 5.21 -19.39
N ALA A 22 16.64 6.24 -20.17
CA ALA A 22 15.31 6.85 -20.16
C ALA A 22 14.20 5.83 -20.52
N ALA A 23 14.42 4.98 -21.53
CA ALA A 23 13.48 3.94 -21.92
C ALA A 23 13.17 2.91 -20.81
N ARG A 24 14.05 2.76 -19.81
CA ARG A 24 13.81 1.90 -18.65
C ARG A 24 13.09 2.63 -17.51
N ILE A 25 13.32 3.92 -17.35
CA ILE A 25 12.83 4.71 -16.22
C ILE A 25 11.45 5.30 -16.52
N LEU A 26 11.25 5.84 -17.75
CA LEU A 26 10.00 6.49 -18.12
C LEU A 26 8.76 5.60 -17.97
N PRO A 27 8.75 4.30 -18.37
CA PRO A 27 7.60 3.45 -18.17
C PRO A 27 7.20 3.28 -16.71
N ILE A 28 8.18 3.28 -15.77
CA ILE A 28 7.93 3.16 -14.33
C ILE A 28 7.32 4.47 -13.79
N ILE A 29 7.80 5.62 -14.28
CA ILE A 29 7.27 6.94 -13.88
C ILE A 29 5.85 7.13 -14.43
N ASP A 30 5.61 6.70 -15.67
CA ASP A 30 4.33 6.87 -16.37
C ASP A 30 3.32 5.77 -16.00
N GLU A 31 3.71 4.79 -15.18
CA GLU A 31 2.82 3.72 -14.74
C GLU A 31 1.65 4.29 -13.94
N LYS A 32 0.46 4.02 -14.43
CA LYS A 32 -0.76 4.50 -13.79
C LYS A 32 -1.12 3.60 -12.63
N SER A 33 -1.48 4.20 -11.50
CA SER A 33 -2.04 3.46 -10.37
C SER A 33 -3.28 2.68 -10.83
N GLU A 34 -3.32 1.38 -10.52
CA GLU A 34 -4.51 0.54 -10.73
C GLU A 34 -5.68 1.00 -9.85
N LEU A 35 -5.36 1.58 -8.69
CA LEU A 35 -6.36 2.11 -7.77
C LEU A 35 -6.84 3.48 -8.25
N LYS A 36 -8.14 3.59 -8.51
CA LYS A 36 -8.77 4.83 -8.96
C LYS A 36 -9.34 5.59 -7.76
N GLU A 37 -8.98 6.86 -7.65
CA GLU A 37 -9.67 7.83 -6.81
C GLU A 37 -10.56 8.68 -7.70
N ASN A 38 -11.75 9.04 -7.20
CA ASN A 38 -12.67 9.95 -7.88
C ASN A 38 -12.54 11.34 -7.25
N GLU A 39 -12.87 12.38 -8.03
CA GLU A 39 -12.84 13.77 -7.53
C GLU A 39 -13.79 13.99 -6.35
N ASP A 40 -14.88 13.21 -6.28
CA ASP A 40 -15.89 13.26 -5.22
C ASP A 40 -15.56 12.41 -3.98
N ASP A 41 -14.38 11.76 -3.93
CA ASP A 41 -14.01 10.90 -2.80
C ASP A 41 -13.82 11.72 -1.53
N ILE A 42 -14.47 11.26 -0.45
CA ILE A 42 -14.49 11.94 0.83
C ILE A 42 -13.35 11.49 1.75
N LYS A 43 -13.02 12.31 2.75
CA LYS A 43 -12.10 11.89 3.80
C LYS A 43 -12.81 10.95 4.77
N LEU A 44 -12.22 9.78 5.02
CA LEU A 44 -12.72 8.82 6.00
C LEU A 44 -12.76 9.46 7.40
N LYS A 45 -13.88 9.29 8.09
CA LYS A 45 -14.06 9.75 9.48
C LYS A 45 -14.32 8.54 10.36
N ILE A 46 -13.35 8.19 11.19
CA ILE A 46 -13.47 7.10 12.17
C ILE A 46 -14.26 7.58 13.38
N LYS A 47 -15.22 6.76 13.84
CA LYS A 47 -16.00 6.94 15.06
C LYS A 47 -15.76 5.79 16.03
N THR A 48 -16.16 4.58 15.63
CA THR A 48 -16.03 3.36 16.43
C THR A 48 -14.95 2.44 15.88
N GLY A 49 -14.67 2.50 14.57
CA GLY A 49 -13.73 1.63 13.88
C GLY A 49 -14.34 0.27 13.53
N ASP A 50 -15.66 0.18 13.39
CA ASP A 50 -16.34 -1.03 12.91
C ASP A 50 -15.99 -1.28 11.45
N ILE A 51 -15.57 -2.51 11.11
CA ILE A 51 -15.25 -2.90 9.74
C ILE A 51 -16.26 -3.96 9.28
N GLU A 52 -16.84 -3.76 8.11
CA GLU A 52 -17.81 -4.69 7.53
C GLU A 52 -17.45 -5.03 6.08
N PHE A 53 -17.34 -6.33 5.81
CA PHE A 53 -17.23 -6.91 4.47
C PHE A 53 -18.60 -7.38 4.05
N LYS A 54 -19.08 -6.95 2.87
CA LYS A 54 -20.37 -7.35 2.30
C LYS A 54 -20.16 -7.98 0.93
N ASP A 55 -20.42 -9.28 0.82
CA ASP A 55 -20.38 -10.09 -0.40
C ASP A 55 -19.09 -9.90 -1.20
N ILE A 56 -17.94 -9.82 -0.50
CA ILE A 56 -16.64 -9.60 -1.10
C ILE A 56 -16.18 -10.83 -1.87
N SER A 57 -15.93 -10.64 -3.17
CA SER A 57 -15.22 -11.59 -4.00
C SER A 57 -13.94 -10.96 -4.53
N PHE A 58 -12.84 -11.72 -4.48
CA PHE A 58 -11.52 -11.21 -4.83
C PHE A 58 -10.62 -12.28 -5.46
N LYS A 59 -9.78 -11.85 -6.40
CA LYS A 59 -8.62 -12.59 -6.96
C LYS A 59 -7.48 -11.61 -7.25
N TYR A 60 -6.24 -12.05 -7.14
CA TYR A 60 -5.05 -11.20 -7.38
C TYR A 60 -4.77 -10.94 -8.85
N ASP A 61 -5.16 -11.88 -9.70
CA ASP A 61 -4.89 -11.83 -11.14
C ASP A 61 -6.17 -12.21 -11.90
N ASN A 62 -6.50 -11.41 -12.90
CA ASN A 62 -7.66 -11.66 -13.74
C ASN A 62 -7.53 -12.94 -14.60
N GLU A 63 -6.30 -13.44 -14.79
CA GLU A 63 -6.03 -14.68 -15.54
C GLU A 63 -6.23 -15.94 -14.69
N ARG A 64 -6.32 -15.85 -13.35
CA ARG A 64 -6.62 -17.01 -12.50
C ARG A 64 -8.07 -17.41 -12.63
N GLU A 65 -8.32 -18.71 -12.78
CA GLU A 65 -9.67 -19.26 -12.91
C GLU A 65 -10.49 -19.18 -11.60
N SER A 66 -9.84 -19.21 -10.44
CA SER A 66 -10.52 -19.25 -9.14
C SER A 66 -10.32 -18.00 -8.30
N ASN A 67 -11.38 -17.53 -7.67
CA ASN A 67 -11.32 -16.47 -6.68
C ASN A 67 -10.62 -16.95 -5.40
N VAL A 68 -9.85 -16.07 -4.76
CA VAL A 68 -9.28 -16.29 -3.42
C VAL A 68 -10.34 -16.08 -2.34
N LEU A 69 -11.26 -15.14 -2.56
CA LEU A 69 -12.42 -14.89 -1.70
C LEU A 69 -13.68 -14.98 -2.54
N ASN A 70 -14.73 -15.64 -2.01
CA ASN A 70 -16.03 -15.83 -2.67
C ASN A 70 -17.14 -15.37 -1.73
N SER A 71 -17.80 -14.26 -2.07
CA SER A 71 -18.96 -13.69 -1.36
C SER A 71 -18.76 -13.65 0.18
N VAL A 72 -17.60 -13.20 0.61
CA VAL A 72 -17.22 -13.16 2.04
C VAL A 72 -17.99 -12.06 2.75
N ASN A 73 -18.63 -12.43 3.85
CA ASN A 73 -19.34 -11.53 4.75
C ASN A 73 -18.72 -11.60 6.14
N ILE A 74 -18.15 -10.49 6.63
CA ILE A 74 -17.49 -10.42 7.94
C ILE A 74 -17.86 -9.10 8.59
N LYS A 75 -18.09 -9.12 9.90
CA LYS A 75 -18.22 -7.92 10.71
C LYS A 75 -17.22 -7.96 11.85
N MET A 76 -16.38 -6.93 11.95
CA MET A 76 -15.39 -6.73 13.00
C MET A 76 -15.80 -5.49 13.79
N LEU A 77 -16.02 -5.65 15.09
CA LEU A 77 -16.45 -4.54 15.94
C LEU A 77 -15.26 -3.70 16.36
N GLY A 78 -15.41 -2.38 16.26
CA GLY A 78 -14.43 -1.42 16.74
C GLY A 78 -14.19 -1.54 18.24
N GLY A 79 -12.98 -1.21 18.68
CA GLY A 79 -12.57 -1.34 20.08
C GLY A 79 -12.47 -2.80 20.57
N LYS A 80 -12.59 -3.78 19.69
CA LYS A 80 -12.45 -5.21 20.00
C LYS A 80 -11.31 -5.82 19.20
N MET A 81 -10.66 -6.84 19.77
CA MET A 81 -9.71 -7.67 19.05
C MET A 81 -10.48 -8.73 18.26
N THR A 82 -10.24 -8.79 16.95
CA THR A 82 -10.81 -9.81 16.06
C THR A 82 -9.69 -10.69 15.53
N SER A 83 -9.83 -12.01 15.65
CA SER A 83 -8.88 -12.98 15.11
C SER A 83 -9.46 -13.69 13.89
N ILE A 84 -8.70 -13.75 12.80
CA ILE A 84 -9.04 -14.50 11.60
C ILE A 84 -8.23 -15.79 11.60
N VAL A 85 -8.89 -16.92 11.72
CA VAL A 85 -8.27 -18.25 11.81
C VAL A 85 -8.63 -19.10 10.61
N GLY A 86 -7.74 -20.03 10.23
CA GLY A 86 -7.95 -20.91 9.08
C GLY A 86 -6.62 -21.53 8.61
N HIS A 87 -6.71 -22.53 7.73
CA HIS A 87 -5.54 -23.18 7.13
C HIS A 87 -4.73 -22.20 6.25
N SER A 88 -3.50 -22.59 5.87
CA SER A 88 -2.69 -21.83 4.93
C SER A 88 -3.44 -21.72 3.58
N GLY A 89 -3.38 -20.55 2.94
CA GLY A 89 -4.07 -20.28 1.68
C GLY A 89 -5.57 -19.96 1.81
N ALA A 90 -6.15 -19.92 3.02
CA ALA A 90 -7.57 -19.61 3.23
C ALA A 90 -7.96 -18.12 3.00
N GLY A 91 -7.08 -17.28 2.48
CA GLY A 91 -7.38 -15.88 2.19
C GLY A 91 -7.25 -14.92 3.39
N LYS A 92 -6.68 -15.36 4.53
CA LYS A 92 -6.54 -14.50 5.73
C LYS A 92 -5.76 -13.20 5.47
N SER A 93 -4.58 -13.32 4.88
CA SER A 93 -3.73 -12.15 4.51
C SER A 93 -4.41 -11.30 3.45
N THR A 94 -5.19 -11.90 2.55
CA THR A 94 -5.97 -11.19 1.54
C THR A 94 -7.01 -10.28 2.19
N ILE A 95 -7.74 -10.77 3.20
CA ILE A 95 -8.71 -9.95 3.95
C ILE A 95 -8.01 -8.74 4.59
N LEU A 96 -6.83 -8.95 5.22
CA LEU A 96 -6.06 -7.87 5.82
C LEU A 96 -5.56 -6.85 4.78
N ASN A 97 -5.17 -7.29 3.59
CA ASN A 97 -4.67 -6.43 2.51
C ASN A 97 -5.78 -5.62 1.81
N LEU A 98 -7.02 -6.10 1.86
CA LEU A 98 -8.16 -5.38 1.29
C LEU A 98 -8.61 -4.20 2.17
N ILE A 99 -8.40 -4.25 3.49
CA ILE A 99 -8.81 -3.17 4.40
C ILE A 99 -8.10 -1.84 4.08
N PRO A 100 -6.74 -1.79 3.92
CA PRO A 100 -6.04 -0.58 3.51
C PRO A 100 -6.15 -0.30 2.00
N ARG A 101 -6.99 -1.05 1.29
CA ARG A 101 -7.21 -0.93 -0.14
C ARG A 101 -5.88 -1.00 -0.91
N PHE A 102 -5.09 -2.08 -0.68
CA PHE A 102 -3.94 -2.39 -1.53
C PHE A 102 -4.40 -2.98 -2.86
N TYR A 103 -5.59 -3.55 -2.88
CA TYR A 103 -6.28 -4.10 -4.04
C TYR A 103 -7.76 -3.73 -3.96
N ASP A 104 -8.42 -3.61 -5.10
CA ASP A 104 -9.87 -3.46 -5.19
C ASP A 104 -10.53 -4.83 -5.35
N SER A 105 -11.67 -5.07 -4.68
CA SER A 105 -12.45 -6.29 -4.85
C SER A 105 -13.14 -6.33 -6.22
N ILE A 106 -13.42 -7.55 -6.71
CA ILE A 106 -14.18 -7.74 -7.96
C ILE A 106 -15.65 -7.37 -7.73
N SER A 107 -16.18 -7.69 -6.54
CA SER A 107 -17.56 -7.40 -6.16
C SER A 107 -17.67 -7.22 -4.66
N GLY A 108 -18.80 -6.65 -4.23
CA GLY A 108 -19.10 -6.36 -2.84
C GLY A 108 -18.64 -4.98 -2.39
N ASP A 109 -18.76 -4.72 -1.10
CA ASP A 109 -18.37 -3.45 -0.49
C ASP A 109 -17.69 -3.68 0.87
N ILE A 110 -16.61 -2.95 1.12
CA ILE A 110 -15.95 -2.92 2.44
C ILE A 110 -16.23 -1.56 3.05
N LYS A 111 -16.73 -1.56 4.28
CA LYS A 111 -17.10 -0.35 5.01
C LYS A 111 -16.34 -0.23 6.31
N ILE A 112 -15.97 1.00 6.65
CA ILE A 112 -15.49 1.39 7.97
C ILE A 112 -16.47 2.42 8.53
N ASP A 113 -17.09 2.14 9.67
CA ASP A 113 -18.14 2.98 10.27
C ASP A 113 -19.23 3.36 9.26
N ASN A 114 -19.74 2.38 8.49
CA ASN A 114 -20.72 2.53 7.42
C ASN A 114 -20.26 3.38 6.21
N GLN A 115 -19.01 3.80 6.14
CA GLN A 115 -18.42 4.51 5.00
C GLN A 115 -17.69 3.51 4.11
N SER A 116 -18.05 3.44 2.81
CA SER A 116 -17.37 2.59 1.83
C SER A 116 -15.94 3.07 1.62
N ILE A 117 -14.96 2.15 1.73
CA ILE A 117 -13.55 2.48 1.47
C ILE A 117 -13.29 2.86 0.01
N TYR A 118 -14.16 2.44 -0.91
CA TYR A 118 -14.07 2.76 -2.34
C TYR A 118 -14.54 4.18 -2.68
N LYS A 119 -15.17 4.87 -1.72
CA LYS A 119 -15.62 6.27 -1.82
C LYS A 119 -14.82 7.21 -0.92
N CYS A 120 -13.74 6.71 -0.36
CA CYS A 120 -12.84 7.49 0.48
C CYS A 120 -11.50 7.68 -0.22
N THR A 121 -10.86 8.84 0.01
CA THR A 121 -9.50 9.04 -0.49
C THR A 121 -8.55 8.03 0.15
N ILE A 122 -7.67 7.42 -0.65
CA ILE A 122 -6.71 6.40 -0.19
C ILE A 122 -5.81 6.97 0.91
N SER A 123 -5.40 8.22 0.77
CA SER A 123 -4.61 8.92 1.77
C SER A 123 -5.31 8.98 3.12
N SER A 124 -6.61 9.36 3.17
CA SER A 124 -7.35 9.42 4.42
C SER A 124 -7.63 8.04 5.02
N LEU A 125 -7.85 7.03 4.19
CA LEU A 125 -8.02 5.64 4.62
C LEU A 125 -6.75 5.12 5.30
N ARG A 126 -5.62 5.18 4.59
CA ARG A 126 -4.35 4.63 5.07
C ARG A 126 -3.76 5.38 6.25
N LYS A 127 -4.06 6.68 6.41
CA LYS A 127 -3.66 7.46 7.59
C LYS A 127 -4.26 6.91 8.89
N ASN A 128 -5.39 6.22 8.82
CA ASN A 128 -6.10 5.65 9.98
C ASN A 128 -5.84 4.16 10.18
N ILE A 129 -4.97 3.54 9.40
CA ILE A 129 -4.70 2.10 9.44
C ILE A 129 -3.19 1.88 9.56
N SER A 130 -2.79 1.01 10.49
CA SER A 130 -1.43 0.51 10.57
C SER A 130 -1.44 -1.00 10.33
N LEU A 131 -0.55 -1.47 9.46
CA LEU A 131 -0.39 -2.89 9.16
C LEU A 131 0.97 -3.36 9.64
N VAL A 132 0.99 -4.44 10.43
CA VAL A 132 2.20 -5.17 10.78
C VAL A 132 2.22 -6.44 9.94
N SER A 133 3.12 -6.50 8.96
CA SER A 133 3.30 -7.66 8.08
C SER A 133 4.21 -8.71 8.71
N GLN A 134 4.16 -9.94 8.21
CA GLN A 134 5.05 -11.02 8.63
C GLN A 134 6.50 -10.74 8.21
N ASP A 135 6.68 -10.22 6.99
CA ASP A 135 7.98 -9.81 6.44
C ASP A 135 8.16 -8.31 6.67
N THR A 136 9.19 -7.94 7.43
CA THR A 136 9.52 -6.56 7.74
C THR A 136 10.67 -6.10 6.86
N THR A 137 10.48 -5.06 6.07
CA THR A 137 11.53 -4.43 5.28
C THR A 137 12.03 -3.19 6.01
N LEU A 138 13.32 -3.10 6.23
CA LEU A 138 13.98 -1.90 6.74
C LEU A 138 14.62 -1.15 5.56
N PHE A 139 14.49 0.17 5.57
CA PHE A 139 15.20 1.02 4.63
C PHE A 139 16.67 1.17 5.05
N ASP A 140 17.54 1.36 4.07
CA ASP A 140 18.97 1.66 4.31
C ASP A 140 19.13 3.10 4.85
N ASP A 141 18.73 3.25 6.10
CA ASP A 141 18.68 4.51 6.84
C ASP A 141 18.83 4.23 8.34
N THR A 142 18.91 5.28 9.14
CA THR A 142 19.00 5.16 10.59
C THR A 142 17.79 4.45 11.18
N ILE A 143 17.97 3.83 12.35
CA ILE A 143 16.85 3.24 13.13
C ILE A 143 15.78 4.30 13.40
N ARG A 144 16.22 5.52 13.76
CA ARG A 144 15.32 6.65 13.98
C ARG A 144 14.41 6.92 12.78
N ASN A 145 14.98 7.00 11.59
CA ASN A 145 14.24 7.31 10.36
C ASN A 145 13.32 6.15 9.96
N ASN A 146 13.74 4.92 10.19
CA ASN A 146 12.87 3.74 9.99
C ASN A 146 11.65 3.77 10.92
N ILE A 147 11.80 4.11 12.20
CA ILE A 147 10.68 4.24 13.14
C ILE A 147 9.78 5.43 12.76
N ALA A 148 10.38 6.56 12.38
CA ALA A 148 9.67 7.78 12.01
C ALA A 148 9.07 7.76 10.59
N TYR A 149 9.27 6.69 9.81
CA TYR A 149 8.94 6.64 8.38
C TYR A 149 7.48 7.02 8.07
N ALA A 150 6.53 6.60 8.92
CA ALA A 150 5.12 6.94 8.75
C ALA A 150 4.76 8.35 9.22
N ASN A 151 5.62 9.00 10.01
CA ASN A 151 5.45 10.36 10.53
C ASN A 151 6.82 11.04 10.64
N LEU A 152 7.26 11.66 9.56
CA LEU A 152 8.57 12.30 9.46
C LEU A 152 8.73 13.49 10.41
N ASP A 153 7.62 14.08 10.86
CA ASP A 153 7.58 15.20 11.80
C ASP A 153 7.51 14.75 13.27
N ALA A 154 7.61 13.44 13.53
CA ALA A 154 7.57 12.90 14.88
C ALA A 154 8.73 13.44 15.73
N SER A 155 8.39 13.90 16.95
CA SER A 155 9.38 14.34 17.93
C SER A 155 10.24 13.16 18.40
N GLN A 156 11.44 13.47 18.91
CA GLN A 156 12.35 12.44 19.47
C GLN A 156 11.67 11.61 20.55
N LYS A 157 10.86 12.26 21.40
CA LYS A 157 10.13 11.58 22.48
C LYS A 157 9.10 10.57 21.94
N GLU A 158 8.34 10.94 20.90
CA GLU A 158 7.37 10.03 20.28
C GLU A 158 8.05 8.81 19.65
N ILE A 159 9.22 9.00 19.05
CA ILE A 159 10.03 7.91 18.47
C ILE A 159 10.53 6.97 19.58
N GLU A 160 11.08 7.52 20.67
CA GLU A 160 11.53 6.72 21.80
C GLU A 160 10.40 5.98 22.50
N ASP A 161 9.24 6.62 22.67
CA ASP A 161 8.07 6.00 23.25
C ASP A 161 7.55 4.87 22.36
N ALA A 162 7.50 5.06 21.02
CA ALA A 162 7.15 4.01 20.08
C ALA A 162 8.12 2.82 20.15
N ALA A 163 9.43 3.09 20.21
CA ALA A 163 10.45 2.04 20.37
C ALA A 163 10.29 1.26 21.68
N LYS A 164 9.97 1.94 22.78
CA LYS A 164 9.69 1.28 24.07
C LYS A 164 8.45 0.40 24.03
N TYR A 165 7.34 0.91 23.47
CA TYR A 165 6.09 0.14 23.35
C TYR A 165 6.22 -1.10 22.47
N SER A 166 7.11 -1.06 21.46
CA SER A 166 7.40 -2.19 20.57
C SER A 166 8.52 -3.09 21.08
N PHE A 167 9.14 -2.81 22.23
CA PHE A 167 10.33 -3.50 22.75
C PHE A 167 11.52 -3.46 21.80
N ALA A 168 11.63 -2.43 20.96
CA ALA A 168 12.72 -2.25 20.01
C ALA A 168 13.90 -1.41 20.54
N ASN A 169 13.90 -1.10 21.82
CA ASN A 169 14.91 -0.26 22.50
C ASN A 169 15.92 -1.08 23.35
N GLU A 170 15.94 -2.40 23.21
CA GLU A 170 16.88 -3.31 23.93
C GLU A 170 18.20 -3.48 23.19
#